data_4d714dbcbb028fb9f0dffb0269a67e6b
#
_entry.id   4d714dbcbb028fb9f0dffb0269a67e6b
#
_cell.length_a   1.000
_cell.length_b   1.000
_cell.length_c   1.000
_cell.angle_alpha   90.00
_cell.angle_beta   90.00
_cell.angle_gamma   90.00
#
_symmetry.space_group_name_H-M   'P 1'
#
loop_
_entity.id
_entity.type
_entity.pdbx_description
1 polymer ?
#
loop_
_entity_poly.entity_id
_entity_poly.type
_entity_poly.pdbx_seq_one_letter_code
_entity_poly.pdbx_strand_id
1 'polypeptide(L)'
;DTKTSQVNVAEYIDYFTPFLKEGKDILHVTLSSGISGTVNSARNAAAMLAEEYPERKIYIVDSLGASSGYGLLMDALADKRDEGMSINEAHDWIEANKLHLHHWFFSTDLSFYVKGGRISKAAGFFGTMLNICPLLNMDNLGRLIPREKIRTKKKGIKTIVERMEQCANDGLDYSGKCYISQSGCVEDAKEVAALVEERFPKLNGKVEINYVGTTIGSHTGPGTVALFFWGAERGE
;
A
#
# COMPACT_ATOMS: atom_id res chain seq x y z
N ASP A 1 8.21 22.86 -5.46
CA ASP A 1 7.43 22.36 -4.32
C ASP A 1 6.15 21.73 -4.82
N THR A 2 6.05 20.40 -4.72
CA THR A 2 4.83 19.67 -5.02
C THR A 2 3.91 19.66 -3.82
N LYS A 3 2.60 19.78 -4.06
CA LYS A 3 1.54 19.64 -3.05
C LYS A 3 0.52 18.64 -3.56
N THR A 4 -0.13 17.94 -2.65
CA THR A 4 -1.22 17.01 -2.95
C THR A 4 -2.46 17.38 -2.18
N SER A 5 -3.62 17.08 -2.73
CA SER A 5 -4.92 17.14 -2.05
C SER A 5 -5.54 15.75 -2.04
N GLN A 6 -6.33 15.46 -1.01
CA GLN A 6 -7.17 14.27 -1.03
C GLN A 6 -8.41 14.49 -1.89
N VAL A 7 -9.01 13.42 -2.38
CA VAL A 7 -10.33 13.44 -3.01
C VAL A 7 -11.36 13.92 -1.98
N ASN A 8 -12.18 14.90 -2.34
CA ASN A 8 -13.18 15.47 -1.45
C ASN A 8 -14.55 14.76 -1.58
N VAL A 9 -15.50 15.12 -0.73
CA VAL A 9 -16.83 14.48 -0.68
C VAL A 9 -17.59 14.64 -2.00
N ALA A 10 -17.57 15.84 -2.61
CA ALA A 10 -18.29 16.10 -3.85
C ALA A 10 -17.71 15.27 -5.01
N GLU A 11 -16.38 15.18 -5.12
CA GLU A 11 -15.73 14.35 -6.13
C GLU A 11 -16.10 12.86 -5.98
N TYR A 12 -16.25 12.34 -4.75
CA TYR A 12 -16.72 10.98 -4.52
C TYR A 12 -18.18 10.80 -4.91
N ILE A 13 -19.04 11.77 -4.59
CA ILE A 13 -20.44 11.74 -5.02
C ILE A 13 -20.53 11.69 -6.54
N ASP A 14 -19.82 12.58 -7.23
CA ASP A 14 -19.79 12.62 -8.69
C ASP A 14 -19.28 11.30 -9.29
N TYR A 15 -18.30 10.68 -8.66
CA TYR A 15 -17.72 9.42 -9.13
C TYR A 15 -18.63 8.20 -8.88
N PHE A 16 -19.32 8.12 -7.74
CA PHE A 16 -20.16 6.98 -7.37
C PHE A 16 -21.54 7.00 -8.03
N THR A 17 -22.11 8.18 -8.18
CA THR A 17 -23.50 8.37 -8.68
C THR A 17 -23.79 7.65 -10.01
N PRO A 18 -22.93 7.68 -11.05
CA PRO A 18 -23.20 6.97 -12.29
C PRO A 18 -23.43 5.46 -12.11
N PHE A 19 -22.60 4.82 -11.26
CA PHE A 19 -22.73 3.38 -10.98
C PHE A 19 -24.02 3.05 -10.23
N LEU A 20 -24.41 3.88 -9.25
CA LEU A 20 -25.64 3.70 -8.49
C LEU A 20 -26.87 3.87 -9.39
N LYS A 21 -26.86 4.85 -10.30
CA LYS A 21 -27.93 5.04 -11.32
C LYS A 21 -28.08 3.85 -12.25
N GLU A 22 -26.97 3.14 -12.54
CA GLU A 22 -26.98 1.88 -13.30
C GLU A 22 -27.43 0.67 -12.46
N GLY A 23 -27.81 0.86 -11.21
CA GLY A 23 -28.24 -0.21 -10.31
C GLY A 23 -27.09 -1.08 -9.77
N LYS A 24 -25.86 -0.59 -9.81
CA LYS A 24 -24.67 -1.30 -9.31
C LYS A 24 -24.43 -0.98 -7.83
N ASP A 25 -24.00 -1.98 -7.08
CA ASP A 25 -23.44 -1.82 -5.75
C ASP A 25 -21.97 -1.42 -5.82
N ILE A 26 -21.43 -0.77 -4.78
CA ILE A 26 -20.07 -0.26 -4.75
C ILE A 26 -19.30 -0.84 -3.57
N LEU A 27 -18.15 -1.45 -3.84
CA LEU A 27 -17.11 -1.74 -2.87
C LEU A 27 -15.88 -0.89 -3.24
N HIS A 28 -15.66 0.19 -2.48
CA HIS A 28 -14.55 1.12 -2.71
C HIS A 28 -13.47 0.94 -1.65
N VAL A 29 -12.25 0.72 -2.10
CA VAL A 29 -11.08 0.59 -1.24
C VAL A 29 -10.26 1.87 -1.33
N THR A 30 -9.87 2.44 -0.20
CA THR A 30 -9.15 3.72 -0.14
C THR A 30 -7.69 3.53 0.25
N LEU A 31 -6.88 4.52 -0.05
CA LEU A 31 -5.58 4.73 0.57
C LEU A 31 -5.71 4.78 2.10
N SER A 32 -4.70 4.27 2.81
CA SER A 32 -4.68 4.19 4.27
C SER A 32 -5.06 5.50 4.98
N SER A 33 -5.94 5.39 5.99
CA SER A 33 -6.26 6.49 6.91
C SER A 33 -5.07 6.96 7.73
N GLY A 34 -4.05 6.13 7.91
CA GLY A 34 -2.82 6.49 8.61
C GLY A 34 -1.96 7.55 7.89
N ILE A 35 -2.23 7.80 6.59
CA ILE A 35 -1.46 8.75 5.76
C ILE A 35 -2.32 9.71 4.93
N SER A 36 -3.64 9.53 4.88
CA SER A 36 -4.57 10.40 4.15
C SER A 36 -5.95 10.40 4.79
N GLY A 37 -6.65 11.53 4.73
CA GLY A 37 -8.05 11.66 5.17
C GLY A 37 -9.09 11.22 4.12
N THR A 38 -8.68 10.69 2.96
CA THR A 38 -9.56 10.37 1.83
C THR A 38 -10.67 9.38 2.19
N VAL A 39 -10.40 8.42 3.10
CA VAL A 39 -11.39 7.46 3.58
C VAL A 39 -12.60 8.15 4.24
N ASN A 40 -12.37 9.24 4.99
CA ASN A 40 -13.44 9.99 5.63
C ASN A 40 -14.30 10.72 4.59
N SER A 41 -13.68 11.29 3.55
CA SER A 41 -14.41 11.88 2.42
C SER A 41 -15.30 10.84 1.72
N ALA A 42 -14.76 9.65 1.45
CA ALA A 42 -15.49 8.55 0.82
C ALA A 42 -16.67 8.07 1.71
N ARG A 43 -16.44 7.92 3.02
CA ARG A 43 -17.51 7.51 3.96
C ARG A 43 -18.63 8.53 4.05
N ASN A 44 -18.31 9.83 4.08
CA ASN A 44 -19.31 10.88 4.09
C ASN A 44 -20.12 10.90 2.78
N ALA A 45 -19.45 10.74 1.62
CA ALA A 45 -20.13 10.63 0.34
C ALA A 45 -21.06 9.40 0.29
N ALA A 46 -20.60 8.25 0.77
CA ALA A 46 -21.38 7.02 0.82
C ALA A 46 -22.62 7.19 1.72
N ALA A 47 -22.49 7.84 2.87
CA ALA A 47 -23.62 8.11 3.77
C ALA A 47 -24.70 9.00 3.09
N MET A 48 -24.29 10.06 2.38
CA MET A 48 -25.20 10.93 1.64
C MET A 48 -25.90 10.17 0.50
N LEU A 49 -25.14 9.37 -0.26
CA LEU A 49 -25.70 8.60 -1.37
C LEU A 49 -26.59 7.44 -0.91
N ALA A 50 -26.39 6.89 0.28
CA ALA A 50 -27.25 5.85 0.85
C ALA A 50 -28.67 6.38 1.15
N GLU A 51 -28.85 7.69 1.41
CA GLU A 51 -30.17 8.31 1.56
C GLU A 51 -30.90 8.40 0.21
N GLU A 52 -30.18 8.65 -0.89
CA GLU A 52 -30.70 8.76 -2.25
C GLU A 52 -30.92 7.39 -2.92
N TYR A 53 -30.06 6.41 -2.61
CA TYR A 53 -30.07 5.05 -3.19
C TYR A 53 -30.18 3.97 -2.10
N PRO A 54 -31.28 3.92 -1.33
CA PRO A 54 -31.39 3.04 -0.14
C PRO A 54 -31.38 1.54 -0.50
N GLU A 55 -31.66 1.17 -1.74
CA GLU A 55 -31.59 -0.22 -2.22
C GLU A 55 -30.17 -0.66 -2.65
N ARG A 56 -29.22 0.28 -2.71
CA ARG A 56 -27.85 0.00 -3.13
C ARG A 56 -26.91 -0.17 -1.93
N LYS A 57 -25.89 -1.01 -2.10
CA LYS A 57 -24.84 -1.20 -1.11
C LYS A 57 -23.63 -0.36 -1.49
N ILE A 58 -23.12 0.41 -0.53
CA ILE A 58 -21.92 1.23 -0.71
C ILE A 58 -20.97 0.93 0.46
N TYR A 59 -19.98 0.11 0.21
CA TYR A 59 -18.95 -0.23 1.19
C TYR A 59 -17.68 0.59 0.95
N ILE A 60 -17.17 1.22 2.01
CA ILE A 60 -15.92 1.98 1.99
C ILE A 60 -14.91 1.29 2.92
N VAL A 61 -13.89 0.70 2.34
CA VAL A 61 -12.83 -0.02 3.05
C VAL A 61 -11.58 0.84 3.14
N ASP A 62 -11.07 1.02 4.34
CA ASP A 62 -9.73 1.53 4.57
C ASP A 62 -8.72 0.40 4.33
N SER A 63 -7.90 0.51 3.30
CA SER A 63 -6.94 -0.55 2.98
C SER A 63 -5.85 -0.72 4.03
N LEU A 64 -5.61 0.30 4.86
CA LEU A 64 -4.42 0.41 5.71
C LEU A 64 -3.12 0.16 4.93
N GLY A 65 -3.14 0.49 3.63
CA GLY A 65 -2.12 0.22 2.64
C GLY A 65 -1.90 1.38 1.68
N ALA A 66 -0.90 1.24 0.82
CA ALA A 66 -0.52 2.26 -0.16
C ALA A 66 0.15 1.64 -1.40
N SER A 67 0.22 2.42 -2.49
CA SER A 67 0.97 2.10 -3.71
C SER A 67 0.56 0.74 -4.31
N SER A 68 1.50 -0.04 -4.86
CA SER A 68 1.19 -1.36 -5.42
C SER A 68 0.81 -2.41 -4.36
N GLY A 69 1.04 -2.14 -3.05
CA GLY A 69 0.49 -2.98 -1.98
C GLY A 69 -1.04 -2.88 -1.94
N TYR A 70 -1.57 -1.66 -1.94
CA TYR A 70 -3.00 -1.45 -2.16
C TYR A 70 -3.48 -2.05 -3.49
N GLY A 71 -2.66 -1.97 -4.55
CA GLY A 71 -2.93 -2.63 -5.83
C GLY A 71 -3.02 -4.15 -5.74
N LEU A 72 -2.10 -4.80 -5.00
CA LEU A 72 -2.11 -6.25 -4.78
C LEU A 72 -3.33 -6.71 -3.96
N LEU A 73 -3.80 -5.88 -3.03
CA LEU A 73 -5.05 -6.12 -2.31
C LEU A 73 -6.26 -6.05 -3.25
N MET A 74 -6.28 -5.07 -4.17
CA MET A 74 -7.32 -4.93 -5.19
C MET A 74 -7.31 -6.07 -6.21
N ASP A 75 -6.13 -6.54 -6.60
CA ASP A 75 -5.96 -7.70 -7.49
C ASP A 75 -6.56 -8.96 -6.87
N ALA A 76 -6.23 -9.27 -5.61
CA ALA A 76 -6.81 -10.38 -4.89
C ALA A 76 -8.34 -10.26 -4.72
N LEU A 77 -8.84 -9.05 -4.47
CA LEU A 77 -10.28 -8.80 -4.37
C LEU A 77 -10.99 -9.00 -5.73
N ALA A 78 -10.33 -8.63 -6.83
CA ALA A 78 -10.85 -8.87 -8.17
C ALA A 78 -10.92 -10.36 -8.50
N ASP A 79 -9.89 -11.14 -8.14
CA ASP A 79 -9.90 -12.61 -8.26
C ASP A 79 -11.10 -13.20 -7.50
N LYS A 80 -11.37 -12.74 -6.25
CA LYS A 80 -12.53 -13.20 -5.46
C LYS A 80 -13.87 -12.85 -6.09
N ARG A 81 -14.01 -11.66 -6.65
CA ARG A 81 -15.21 -11.26 -7.41
C ARG A 81 -15.41 -12.17 -8.61
N ASP A 82 -14.36 -12.46 -9.36
CA ASP A 82 -14.41 -13.27 -10.58
C ASP A 82 -14.68 -14.76 -10.26
N GLU A 83 -14.31 -15.24 -9.07
CA GLU A 83 -14.72 -16.53 -8.49
C GLU A 83 -16.21 -16.56 -8.09
N GLY A 84 -16.95 -15.44 -8.17
CA GLY A 84 -18.38 -15.36 -7.90
C GLY A 84 -18.73 -14.89 -6.47
N MET A 85 -17.77 -14.37 -5.72
CA MET A 85 -18.00 -13.85 -4.38
C MET A 85 -18.96 -12.64 -4.43
N SER A 86 -19.99 -12.65 -3.59
CA SER A 86 -20.91 -11.51 -3.46
C SER A 86 -20.22 -10.29 -2.87
N ILE A 87 -20.80 -9.10 -3.06
CA ILE A 87 -20.23 -7.86 -2.51
C ILE A 87 -20.11 -7.88 -0.98
N ASN A 88 -21.05 -8.53 -0.28
CA ASN A 88 -20.97 -8.67 1.18
C ASN A 88 -19.79 -9.56 1.59
N GLU A 89 -19.66 -10.73 0.97
CA GLU A 89 -18.55 -11.65 1.21
C GLU A 89 -17.20 -11.01 0.85
N ALA A 90 -17.14 -10.27 -0.25
CA ALA A 90 -15.94 -9.55 -0.68
C ALA A 90 -15.54 -8.45 0.33
N HIS A 91 -16.54 -7.71 0.88
CA HIS A 91 -16.29 -6.75 1.95
C HIS A 91 -15.76 -7.44 3.21
N ASP A 92 -16.37 -8.52 3.66
CA ASP A 92 -15.95 -9.23 4.86
C ASP A 92 -14.56 -9.86 4.65
N TRP A 93 -14.31 -10.39 3.46
CA TRP A 93 -13.00 -10.95 3.11
C TRP A 93 -11.89 -9.90 3.16
N ILE A 94 -12.09 -8.73 2.55
CA ILE A 94 -11.04 -7.69 2.52
C ILE A 94 -10.79 -7.12 3.92
N GLU A 95 -11.84 -6.92 4.73
CA GLU A 95 -11.69 -6.47 6.12
C GLU A 95 -10.88 -7.46 6.97
N ALA A 96 -11.09 -8.77 6.76
CA ALA A 96 -10.36 -9.82 7.47
C ALA A 96 -8.91 -9.99 6.97
N ASN A 97 -8.61 -9.63 5.72
CA ASN A 97 -7.31 -9.96 5.12
C ASN A 97 -6.37 -8.77 4.88
N LYS A 98 -6.85 -7.52 4.92
CA LYS A 98 -6.04 -6.33 4.59
C LYS A 98 -4.77 -6.16 5.44
N LEU A 99 -4.76 -6.63 6.69
CA LEU A 99 -3.57 -6.59 7.56
C LEU A 99 -2.55 -7.70 7.27
N HIS A 100 -2.92 -8.69 6.48
CA HIS A 100 -1.99 -9.73 6.02
C HIS A 100 -1.15 -9.30 4.83
N LEU A 101 -1.41 -8.13 4.24
CA LEU A 101 -0.62 -7.58 3.16
C LEU A 101 0.50 -6.68 3.70
N HIS A 102 1.74 -7.13 3.57
CA HIS A 102 2.92 -6.43 4.04
C HIS A 102 3.36 -5.34 3.07
N HIS A 103 3.90 -4.25 3.64
CA HIS A 103 4.45 -3.09 2.96
C HIS A 103 5.80 -2.80 3.59
N TRP A 104 6.88 -3.26 3.01
CA TRP A 104 8.24 -2.93 3.42
C TRP A 104 8.87 -2.01 2.39
N PHE A 105 9.63 -1.02 2.81
CA PHE A 105 10.28 -0.12 1.89
C PHE A 105 11.55 0.48 2.49
N PHE A 106 12.49 0.81 1.63
CA PHE A 106 13.62 1.66 1.99
C PHE A 106 13.62 2.92 1.11
N SER A 107 14.28 3.96 1.60
CA SER A 107 14.49 5.18 0.83
C SER A 107 15.88 5.72 1.10
N THR A 108 16.48 6.35 0.09
CA THR A 108 17.76 7.03 0.24
C THR A 108 17.61 8.47 0.76
N ASP A 109 16.38 8.99 0.79
CA ASP A 109 16.06 10.34 1.32
C ASP A 109 14.67 10.34 1.97
N LEU A 110 14.59 10.63 3.26
CA LEU A 110 13.33 10.77 3.99
C LEU A 110 12.84 12.23 4.08
N SER A 111 13.53 13.19 3.48
CA SER A 111 13.16 14.62 3.57
C SER A 111 11.75 14.88 3.01
N PHE A 112 11.39 14.20 1.92
CA PHE A 112 10.06 14.28 1.31
C PHE A 112 8.96 13.75 2.24
N TYR A 113 9.19 12.64 2.91
CA TYR A 113 8.25 12.06 3.88
C TYR A 113 7.97 12.99 5.06
N VAL A 114 9.03 13.64 5.57
CA VAL A 114 8.94 14.60 6.68
C VAL A 114 8.25 15.87 6.23
N LYS A 115 8.67 16.42 5.07
CA LYS A 115 8.08 17.62 4.49
C LYS A 115 6.58 17.41 4.21
N GLY A 116 6.22 16.22 3.74
CA GLY A 116 4.84 15.81 3.53
C GLY A 116 4.06 15.49 4.81
N GLY A 117 4.72 15.41 5.97
CA GLY A 117 4.08 15.09 7.24
C GLY A 117 3.65 13.64 7.41
N ARG A 118 4.15 12.70 6.59
CA ARG A 118 3.82 11.26 6.65
C ARG A 118 4.73 10.48 7.58
N ILE A 119 5.87 11.08 7.97
CA ILE A 119 6.75 10.59 9.04
C ILE A 119 7.04 11.77 9.97
N SER A 120 6.94 11.56 11.29
CA SER A 120 7.21 12.60 12.26
C SER A 120 8.71 12.91 12.35
N LYS A 121 9.05 14.17 12.60
CA LYS A 121 10.44 14.59 12.89
C LYS A 121 11.01 13.92 14.15
N ALA A 122 10.15 13.54 15.08
CA ALA A 122 10.52 12.90 16.36
C ALA A 122 10.90 11.42 16.22
N ALA A 123 10.72 10.80 15.05
CA ALA A 123 11.05 9.38 14.84
C ALA A 123 12.56 9.06 14.97
N GLY A 124 13.38 10.00 15.46
CA GLY A 124 14.78 9.79 15.85
C GLY A 124 15.77 9.51 14.69
N PHE A 125 15.28 9.56 13.44
CA PHE A 125 16.07 9.24 12.25
C PHE A 125 16.79 10.45 11.65
N PHE A 126 16.52 11.69 12.14
CA PHE A 126 16.82 12.94 11.43
C PHE A 126 18.08 13.70 11.88
N GLY A 127 18.88 13.14 12.80
CA GLY A 127 20.01 13.88 13.37
C GLY A 127 21.30 13.93 12.53
N THR A 128 21.56 12.97 11.63
CA THR A 128 22.82 12.90 10.84
C THR A 128 22.64 11.93 9.66
N MET A 129 21.94 12.35 8.60
CA MET A 129 21.47 11.45 7.55
C MET A 129 22.36 11.36 6.30
N LEU A 130 23.63 11.72 6.36
CA LEU A 130 24.56 11.42 5.29
C LEU A 130 24.87 9.90 5.30
N ASN A 131 24.50 9.22 4.20
CA ASN A 131 24.76 7.79 3.96
C ASN A 131 23.91 6.78 4.75
N ILE A 132 22.66 7.11 5.12
CA ILE A 132 21.71 6.15 5.68
C ILE A 132 20.65 5.80 4.64
N CYS A 133 20.30 4.50 4.55
CA CYS A 133 19.18 3.98 3.78
C CYS A 133 18.19 3.31 4.76
N PRO A 134 17.31 4.09 5.41
CA PRO A 134 16.41 3.53 6.40
C PRO A 134 15.43 2.54 5.79
N LEU A 135 15.17 1.46 6.53
CA LEU A 135 14.10 0.51 6.25
C LEU A 135 12.87 0.86 7.08
N LEU A 136 11.73 0.88 6.44
CA LEU A 136 10.45 1.22 7.01
C LEU A 136 9.40 0.17 6.65
N ASN A 137 8.28 0.18 7.38
CA ASN A 137 7.08 -0.56 6.98
C ASN A 137 5.82 0.25 7.23
N MET A 138 4.67 -0.31 6.88
CA MET A 138 3.37 0.14 7.39
C MET A 138 2.95 -0.76 8.55
N ASP A 139 2.54 -0.14 9.68
CA ASP A 139 2.00 -0.84 10.84
C ASP A 139 0.53 -1.28 10.64
N ASN A 140 -0.05 -1.87 11.69
CA ASN A 140 -1.46 -2.29 11.71
C ASN A 140 -2.47 -1.12 11.67
N LEU A 141 -2.02 0.12 11.93
CA LEU A 141 -2.81 1.35 11.77
C LEU A 141 -2.57 2.05 10.44
N GLY A 142 -1.83 1.41 9.53
CA GLY A 142 -1.53 1.95 8.21
C GLY A 142 -0.64 3.18 8.20
N ARG A 143 0.20 3.35 9.24
CA ARG A 143 1.18 4.44 9.37
C ARG A 143 2.56 4.00 8.88
N LEU A 144 3.35 4.94 8.40
CA LEU A 144 4.73 4.68 7.98
C LEU A 144 5.67 4.71 9.19
N ILE A 145 6.26 3.57 9.51
CA ILE A 145 7.09 3.40 10.70
C ILE A 145 8.53 3.08 10.30
N PRO A 146 9.50 3.92 10.69
CA PRO A 146 10.91 3.58 10.58
C PRO A 146 11.28 2.41 11.51
N ARG A 147 11.88 1.36 10.95
CA ARG A 147 12.22 0.13 11.69
C ARG A 147 13.72 -0.03 11.91
N GLU A 148 14.51 0.26 10.89
CA GLU A 148 15.95 -0.01 10.96
C GLU A 148 16.77 1.08 10.25
N LYS A 149 17.91 1.48 10.86
CA LYS A 149 18.90 2.38 10.26
C LYS A 149 19.93 1.55 9.49
N ILE A 150 19.78 1.50 8.18
CA ILE A 150 20.71 0.78 7.31
C ILE A 150 21.69 1.77 6.71
N ARG A 151 23.01 1.42 6.71
CA ARG A 151 24.05 2.36 6.29
C ARG A 151 24.28 2.44 4.79
N THR A 152 23.87 1.42 4.02
CA THR A 152 24.08 1.40 2.57
C THR A 152 22.87 0.89 1.83
N LYS A 153 22.64 1.40 0.63
CA LYS A 153 21.57 0.94 -0.26
C LYS A 153 21.68 -0.58 -0.55
N LYS A 154 22.90 -1.07 -0.83
CA LYS A 154 23.15 -2.49 -1.06
C LYS A 154 22.72 -3.38 0.12
N LYS A 155 22.91 -2.91 1.36
CA LYS A 155 22.40 -3.61 2.54
C LYS A 155 20.87 -3.49 2.62
N GLY A 156 20.30 -2.32 2.28
CA GLY A 156 18.84 -2.12 2.24
C GLY A 156 18.14 -3.09 1.30
N ILE A 157 18.68 -3.29 0.09
CA ILE A 157 18.19 -4.24 -0.91
C ILE A 157 18.16 -5.68 -0.35
N LYS A 158 19.22 -6.10 0.35
CA LYS A 158 19.24 -7.43 0.98
C LYS A 158 18.26 -7.55 2.14
N THR A 159 18.25 -6.54 3.02
CA THR A 159 17.45 -6.59 4.24
C THR A 159 15.96 -6.55 3.95
N ILE A 160 15.50 -5.86 2.91
CA ILE A 160 14.07 -5.87 2.55
C ILE A 160 13.61 -7.28 2.12
N VAL A 161 14.46 -8.05 1.45
CA VAL A 161 14.18 -9.46 1.08
C VAL A 161 14.21 -10.36 2.31
N GLU A 162 15.17 -10.16 3.23
CA GLU A 162 15.21 -10.86 4.52
C GLU A 162 13.93 -10.61 5.34
N ARG A 163 13.34 -9.40 5.27
CA ARG A 163 12.04 -9.12 5.91
C ARG A 163 10.90 -9.90 5.26
N MET A 164 10.93 -10.07 3.95
CA MET A 164 9.96 -10.93 3.27
C MET A 164 10.08 -12.39 3.76
N GLU A 165 11.29 -12.95 3.89
CA GLU A 165 11.47 -14.30 4.44
C GLU A 165 10.89 -14.47 5.84
N GLN A 166 11.01 -13.44 6.68
CA GLN A 166 10.55 -13.48 8.07
C GLN A 166 9.04 -13.34 8.19
N CYS A 167 8.39 -12.68 7.26
CA CYS A 167 6.99 -12.26 7.37
C CYS A 167 6.05 -12.94 6.37
N ALA A 168 6.56 -13.45 5.24
CA ALA A 168 5.73 -14.04 4.20
C ALA A 168 5.02 -15.31 4.67
N ASN A 169 3.83 -15.57 4.13
CA ASN A 169 3.14 -16.84 4.32
C ASN A 169 4.03 -17.98 3.86
N ASP A 170 4.12 -19.03 4.64
CA ASP A 170 4.93 -20.23 4.38
C ASP A 170 6.45 -19.97 4.23
N GLY A 171 6.93 -18.79 4.66
CA GLY A 171 8.35 -18.43 4.61
C GLY A 171 8.92 -18.52 3.19
N LEU A 172 9.98 -19.32 2.99
CA LEU A 172 10.62 -19.51 1.68
C LEU A 172 9.75 -20.28 0.67
N ASP A 173 8.69 -20.93 1.12
CA ASP A 173 7.71 -21.60 0.28
C ASP A 173 6.57 -20.69 -0.19
N TYR A 174 6.71 -19.37 0.02
CA TYR A 174 5.75 -18.38 -0.43
C TYR A 174 5.36 -18.56 -1.89
N SER A 175 4.06 -18.70 -2.15
CA SER A 175 3.49 -18.98 -3.46
C SER A 175 2.49 -17.92 -3.92
N GLY A 176 2.48 -16.75 -3.29
CA GLY A 176 1.65 -15.63 -3.69
C GLY A 176 2.30 -14.73 -4.76
N LYS A 177 1.53 -13.77 -5.26
CA LYS A 177 2.07 -12.67 -6.09
C LYS A 177 2.93 -11.73 -5.24
N CYS A 178 3.92 -11.09 -5.85
CA CYS A 178 4.78 -10.10 -5.22
C CYS A 178 4.91 -8.86 -6.11
N TYR A 179 4.66 -7.69 -5.54
CA TYR A 179 4.75 -6.42 -6.27
C TYR A 179 5.84 -5.53 -5.68
N ILE A 180 6.43 -4.71 -6.55
CA ILE A 180 7.37 -3.65 -6.17
C ILE A 180 6.88 -2.32 -6.74
N SER A 181 6.98 -1.26 -5.94
CA SER A 181 6.91 0.11 -6.44
C SER A 181 8.25 0.82 -6.27
N GLN A 182 8.62 1.64 -7.24
CA GLN A 182 9.85 2.42 -7.17
C GLN A 182 9.66 3.88 -7.60
N SER A 183 10.47 4.79 -7.08
CA SER A 183 10.46 6.21 -7.42
C SER A 183 11.81 6.65 -8.00
N GLY A 184 11.94 6.54 -9.35
CA GLY A 184 13.12 6.96 -10.08
C GLY A 184 14.39 6.13 -9.81
N CYS A 185 14.25 4.86 -9.35
CA CYS A 185 15.35 3.96 -9.03
C CYS A 185 15.08 2.52 -9.52
N VAL A 186 14.72 2.40 -10.79
CA VAL A 186 14.29 1.11 -11.39
C VAL A 186 15.35 0.01 -11.30
N GLU A 187 16.64 0.35 -11.37
CA GLU A 187 17.70 -0.66 -11.28
C GLU A 187 17.78 -1.26 -9.87
N ASP A 188 17.57 -0.45 -8.82
CA ASP A 188 17.48 -0.94 -7.45
C ASP A 188 16.25 -1.88 -7.26
N ALA A 189 15.13 -1.53 -7.88
CA ALA A 189 13.92 -2.35 -7.86
C ALA A 189 14.14 -3.69 -8.58
N LYS A 190 14.84 -3.70 -9.72
CA LYS A 190 15.22 -4.92 -10.43
C LYS A 190 16.14 -5.82 -9.60
N GLU A 191 17.10 -5.22 -8.86
CA GLU A 191 17.97 -5.99 -7.96
C GLU A 191 17.17 -6.64 -6.84
N VAL A 192 16.21 -5.93 -6.23
CA VAL A 192 15.30 -6.51 -5.24
C VAL A 192 14.46 -7.63 -5.86
N ALA A 193 13.87 -7.41 -7.04
CA ALA A 193 13.05 -8.40 -7.73
C ALA A 193 13.84 -9.69 -8.04
N ALA A 194 15.06 -9.55 -8.55
CA ALA A 194 15.92 -10.70 -8.84
C ALA A 194 16.23 -11.52 -7.57
N LEU A 195 16.51 -10.84 -6.45
CA LEU A 195 16.76 -11.53 -5.17
C LEU A 195 15.49 -12.20 -4.63
N VAL A 196 14.31 -11.59 -4.79
CA VAL A 196 13.04 -12.21 -4.42
C VAL A 196 12.79 -13.46 -5.27
N GLU A 197 12.93 -13.37 -6.59
CA GLU A 197 12.70 -14.50 -7.50
C GLU A 197 13.69 -15.65 -7.28
N GLU A 198 14.93 -15.35 -6.91
CA GLU A 198 15.92 -16.36 -6.53
C GLU A 198 15.57 -17.06 -5.21
N ARG A 199 15.09 -16.27 -4.22
CA ARG A 199 14.87 -16.73 -2.86
C ARG A 199 13.56 -17.47 -2.68
N PHE A 200 12.53 -17.14 -3.47
CA PHE A 200 11.17 -17.69 -3.38
C PHE A 200 10.79 -18.44 -4.67
N PRO A 201 11.26 -19.69 -4.85
CA PRO A 201 11.11 -20.42 -6.11
C PRO A 201 9.66 -20.81 -6.44
N LYS A 202 8.74 -20.72 -5.47
CA LYS A 202 7.32 -21.00 -5.65
C LYS A 202 6.47 -19.75 -5.91
N LEU A 203 7.11 -18.60 -6.08
CA LEU A 203 6.41 -17.32 -6.34
C LEU A 203 5.40 -17.46 -7.50
N ASN A 204 4.22 -16.89 -7.34
CA ASN A 204 3.20 -16.89 -8.39
C ASN A 204 3.53 -15.85 -9.47
N GLY A 205 4.23 -16.29 -10.50
CA GLY A 205 4.71 -15.43 -11.58
C GLY A 205 5.99 -14.68 -11.26
N LYS A 206 6.28 -13.66 -12.06
CA LYS A 206 7.41 -12.75 -11.85
C LYS A 206 7.02 -11.63 -10.89
N VAL A 207 8.02 -11.03 -10.24
CA VAL A 207 7.80 -9.81 -9.45
C VAL A 207 7.40 -8.67 -10.38
N GLU A 208 6.24 -8.08 -10.15
CA GLU A 208 5.79 -6.90 -10.89
C GLU A 208 6.42 -5.63 -10.35
N ILE A 209 7.09 -4.87 -11.23
CA ILE A 209 7.73 -3.60 -10.90
C ILE A 209 6.92 -2.45 -11.49
N ASN A 210 6.41 -1.59 -10.61
CA ASN A 210 5.63 -0.42 -10.97
C ASN A 210 6.33 0.89 -10.57
N TYR A 211 6.01 1.97 -11.26
CA TYR A 211 6.36 3.33 -10.82
C TYR A 211 5.36 3.79 -9.75
N VAL A 212 5.82 4.51 -8.75
CA VAL A 212 4.90 5.25 -7.86
C VAL A 212 4.19 6.34 -8.66
N GLY A 213 2.90 6.53 -8.40
CA GLY A 213 2.14 7.65 -8.97
C GLY A 213 2.62 9.01 -8.43
N THR A 214 2.26 10.09 -9.13
CA THR A 214 2.70 11.45 -8.79
C THR A 214 2.32 11.89 -7.37
N THR A 215 1.16 11.47 -6.88
CA THR A 215 0.69 11.77 -5.51
C THR A 215 1.64 11.16 -4.48
N ILE A 216 1.92 9.86 -4.57
CA ILE A 216 2.86 9.18 -3.66
C ILE A 216 4.27 9.70 -3.86
N GLY A 217 4.72 9.90 -5.11
CA GLY A 217 6.04 10.43 -5.44
C GLY A 217 6.31 11.80 -4.83
N SER A 218 5.29 12.65 -4.69
CA SER A 218 5.39 13.96 -4.02
C SER A 218 5.74 13.85 -2.52
N HIS A 219 5.45 12.71 -1.90
CA HIS A 219 5.71 12.44 -0.48
C HIS A 219 6.88 11.50 -0.22
N THR A 220 7.28 10.71 -1.23
CA THR A 220 8.39 9.76 -1.07
C THR A 220 9.70 10.29 -1.66
N GLY A 221 9.60 11.18 -2.66
CA GLY A 221 10.76 11.62 -3.43
C GLY A 221 11.39 10.47 -4.23
N PRO A 222 12.51 10.74 -4.93
CA PRO A 222 13.27 9.71 -5.62
C PRO A 222 14.02 8.79 -4.66
N GLY A 223 14.34 7.55 -5.13
CA GLY A 223 15.18 6.61 -4.39
C GLY A 223 14.43 5.72 -3.37
N THR A 224 13.10 5.63 -3.48
CA THR A 224 12.30 4.67 -2.70
C THR A 224 12.04 3.40 -3.49
N VAL A 225 12.28 2.24 -2.88
CA VAL A 225 11.82 0.92 -3.34
C VAL A 225 10.95 0.31 -2.26
N ALA A 226 9.75 -0.09 -2.64
CA ALA A 226 8.77 -0.72 -1.75
C ALA A 226 8.39 -2.12 -2.27
N LEU A 227 8.38 -3.09 -1.37
CA LEU A 227 8.10 -4.51 -1.61
C LEU A 227 6.79 -4.88 -0.92
N PHE A 228 5.91 -5.58 -1.64
CA PHE A 228 4.58 -5.95 -1.19
C PHE A 228 4.33 -7.45 -1.40
N PHE A 229 3.83 -8.10 -0.35
CA PHE A 229 3.58 -9.54 -0.34
C PHE A 229 2.59 -9.90 0.78
N TRP A 230 2.00 -11.08 0.69
CA TRP A 230 1.11 -11.63 1.70
C TRP A 230 1.90 -12.33 2.81
N GLY A 231 1.49 -12.14 4.06
CA GLY A 231 2.20 -12.71 5.20
C GLY A 231 1.35 -12.81 6.46
N ALA A 232 2.02 -12.97 7.60
CA ALA A 232 1.37 -12.91 8.91
C ALA A 232 0.68 -11.56 9.13
N GLU A 233 -0.28 -11.48 10.03
CA GLU A 233 -0.93 -10.22 10.36
C GLU A 233 0.09 -9.19 10.85
N ARG A 234 0.00 -7.95 10.30
CA ARG A 234 0.90 -6.85 10.68
C ARG A 234 0.59 -6.37 12.09
N GLY A 235 1.62 -6.29 12.92
CA GLY A 235 1.58 -5.71 14.26
C GLY A 235 1.94 -4.21 14.28
N GLU A 236 2.13 -3.68 15.50
CA GLU A 236 2.56 -2.29 15.75
C GLU A 236 3.99 -2.01 15.27
#